data_a43a81f22954ba05583fb7d2daede34a
#
_entry.id   a43a81f22954ba05583fb7d2daede34a
#
_cell.length_a   1.000
_cell.length_b   1.000
_cell.length_c   1.000
_cell.angle_alpha   90.00
_cell.angle_beta   90.00
_cell.angle_gamma   90.00
#
_symmetry.space_group_name_H-M   'P 1'
#
loop_
_entity.id
_entity.type
_entity.pdbx_description
1 polymer ?
#
loop_
_entity_poly.entity_id
_entity_poly.type
_entity_poly.pdbx_seq_one_letter_code
_entity_poly.pdbx_strand_id
1 'polypeptide(L)'
;MKFSSSLPGSSHGSSAWLKPLLFVLVAAIGLYYVKWSPYYLKSFVAADKHSIGGSILANAPTAPWSAALEYATVYFLAIWKAAVLGVLLGSLVQVLVPRDWLLRVFGRAGLGSTLRGGLFALPGMMCSCCAAPVVAGMRRQQVSVGAALAFWIANPVLNPATLVFMGFVLGWHFAALRLVAGVLLVVGVSLIAQRVAQTETLPQAALDAVAAAEYEPMDDGRHFLVRWGSKLWQLFWTTMPVYIVVVLALGAARVWLFPQVDASMGNSLLWIVALAVVGTLFVIPTAAEIPIVQSMLSLGMGVGPAAALLMTLPSISLPSLLMLRKSFTPKVLMTVALLTMLIGAVSGLVAVVLL
;
A
#
# COMPACT_ATOMS: atom_id res chain seq x y z
N MET A 1 -61.07 16.67 -9.78
CA MET A 1 -60.16 16.23 -8.72
C MET A 1 -58.78 16.82 -9.00
N LYS A 2 -58.34 17.82 -8.21
CA LYS A 2 -57.04 18.47 -8.34
C LYS A 2 -56.01 17.64 -7.54
N PHE A 3 -55.04 17.07 -8.23
CA PHE A 3 -53.85 16.50 -7.54
C PHE A 3 -52.90 17.63 -7.18
N SER A 4 -52.79 17.89 -5.90
CA SER A 4 -51.80 18.78 -5.31
C SER A 4 -50.46 18.06 -5.22
N SER A 5 -49.52 18.43 -6.06
CA SER A 5 -48.11 18.00 -5.99
C SER A 5 -47.37 18.82 -4.96
N SER A 6 -47.29 18.33 -3.74
CA SER A 6 -46.37 18.86 -2.74
C SER A 6 -44.93 18.36 -3.03
N LEU A 7 -44.08 19.23 -3.56
CA LEU A 7 -42.67 19.02 -3.67
C LEU A 7 -42.06 18.98 -2.25
N PRO A 8 -41.23 17.96 -1.91
CA PRO A 8 -40.50 18.01 -0.62
C PRO A 8 -39.43 19.05 -0.72
N GLY A 9 -39.44 19.98 0.23
CA GLY A 9 -38.52 21.10 0.34
C GLY A 9 -37.06 20.66 0.45
N SER A 10 -36.22 21.22 -0.40
CA SER A 10 -34.78 21.08 -0.45
C SER A 10 -34.10 21.87 0.68
N SER A 11 -33.94 21.26 1.84
CA SER A 11 -33.10 21.80 2.93
C SER A 11 -31.77 21.03 3.07
N HIS A 12 -31.12 20.63 1.96
CA HIS A 12 -29.89 19.81 1.99
C HIS A 12 -28.62 20.52 1.48
N GLY A 13 -28.59 21.87 1.41
CA GLY A 13 -27.47 22.58 0.78
C GLY A 13 -26.16 22.64 1.61
N SER A 14 -26.21 22.76 2.91
CA SER A 14 -25.00 23.05 3.74
C SER A 14 -24.34 21.83 4.37
N SER A 15 -25.07 20.76 4.66
CA SER A 15 -24.48 19.57 5.30
C SER A 15 -23.77 18.63 4.33
N ALA A 16 -24.03 18.72 3.02
CA ALA A 16 -23.46 17.83 2.02
C ALA A 16 -21.93 18.01 1.84
N TRP A 17 -21.41 19.22 2.03
CA TRP A 17 -20.00 19.55 1.90
C TRP A 17 -19.21 19.36 3.21
N LEU A 18 -19.91 19.37 4.35
CA LEU A 18 -19.26 19.28 5.66
C LEU A 18 -18.57 17.93 5.88
N LYS A 19 -19.21 16.82 5.46
CA LYS A 19 -18.68 15.47 5.60
C LYS A 19 -17.38 15.26 4.83
N PRO A 20 -17.28 15.52 3.50
CA PRO A 20 -16.03 15.40 2.77
C PRO A 20 -14.96 16.39 3.23
N LEU A 21 -15.33 17.60 3.65
CA LEU A 21 -14.40 18.58 4.22
C LEU A 21 -13.77 18.05 5.51
N LEU A 22 -14.58 17.48 6.41
CA LEU A 22 -14.08 16.85 7.63
C LEU A 22 -13.12 15.70 7.33
N PHE A 23 -13.43 14.86 6.33
CA PHE A 23 -12.51 13.80 5.89
C PHE A 23 -11.16 14.36 5.42
N VAL A 24 -11.17 15.38 4.56
CA VAL A 24 -9.96 16.03 4.04
C VAL A 24 -9.15 16.66 5.19
N LEU A 25 -9.81 17.31 6.13
CA LEU A 25 -9.16 17.92 7.29
C LEU A 25 -8.47 16.88 8.17
N VAL A 26 -9.18 15.80 8.53
CA VAL A 26 -8.62 14.70 9.35
C VAL A 26 -7.48 14.01 8.61
N ALA A 27 -7.62 13.76 7.30
CA ALA A 27 -6.58 13.18 6.48
C ALA A 27 -5.34 14.08 6.40
N ALA A 28 -5.51 15.38 6.14
CA ALA A 28 -4.42 16.35 6.05
C ALA A 28 -3.65 16.48 7.37
N ILE A 29 -4.37 16.65 8.49
CA ILE A 29 -3.77 16.74 9.83
C ILE A 29 -3.04 15.42 10.17
N GLY A 30 -3.69 14.28 9.98
CA GLY A 30 -3.10 12.98 10.29
C GLY A 30 -1.85 12.69 9.44
N LEU A 31 -1.90 12.95 8.13
CA LEU A 31 -0.75 12.80 7.24
C LEU A 31 0.38 13.78 7.58
N TYR A 32 0.04 15.03 7.92
CA TYR A 32 1.04 16.01 8.32
C TYR A 32 1.86 15.52 9.52
N TYR A 33 1.20 15.11 10.61
CA TYR A 33 1.90 14.67 11.83
C TYR A 33 2.59 13.31 11.68
N VAL A 34 2.00 12.38 10.92
CA VAL A 34 2.49 11.00 10.86
C VAL A 34 3.51 10.81 9.73
N LYS A 35 3.39 11.57 8.64
CA LYS A 35 4.18 11.38 7.42
C LYS A 35 4.93 12.62 6.99
N TRP A 36 4.25 13.73 6.70
CA TRP A 36 4.89 14.85 6.01
C TRP A 36 5.95 15.53 6.86
N SER A 37 5.64 15.92 8.09
CA SER A 37 6.59 16.58 8.99
C SER A 37 7.81 15.70 9.31
N PRO A 38 7.66 14.42 9.75
CA PRO A 38 8.80 13.55 9.99
C PRO A 38 9.66 13.28 8.74
N TYR A 39 9.04 13.14 7.57
CA TYR A 39 9.76 12.87 6.34
C TYR A 39 10.47 14.11 5.80
N TYR A 40 9.86 15.28 5.95
CA TYR A 40 10.50 16.54 5.61
C TYR A 40 11.79 16.74 6.41
N LEU A 41 11.74 16.55 7.74
CA LEU A 41 12.94 16.63 8.59
C LEU A 41 13.98 15.56 8.23
N LYS A 42 13.53 14.35 7.93
CA LYS A 42 14.40 13.24 7.55
C LYS A 42 15.10 13.46 6.19
N SER A 43 14.54 14.27 5.29
CA SER A 43 15.17 14.59 4.01
C SER A 43 16.46 15.39 4.16
N PHE A 44 16.54 16.27 5.15
CA PHE A 44 17.78 17.01 5.46
C PHE A 44 18.84 16.07 6.02
N VAL A 45 18.44 15.12 6.89
CA VAL A 45 19.37 14.11 7.42
C VAL A 45 19.90 13.22 6.28
N ALA A 46 19.04 12.84 5.33
CA ALA A 46 19.44 12.06 4.17
C ALA A 46 20.42 12.82 3.28
N ALA A 47 20.19 14.12 3.07
CA ALA A 47 21.07 14.96 2.26
C ALA A 47 22.44 15.21 2.92
N ASP A 48 22.47 15.39 4.25
CA ASP A 48 23.69 15.68 5.01
C ASP A 48 24.53 14.42 5.27
N LYS A 49 23.88 13.34 5.74
CA LYS A 49 24.56 12.12 6.21
C LYS A 49 24.61 10.99 5.19
N HIS A 50 23.99 11.15 4.04
CA HIS A 50 23.80 10.06 3.05
C HIS A 50 23.31 8.75 3.69
N SER A 51 22.46 8.88 4.72
CA SER A 51 21.87 7.77 5.47
C SER A 51 20.56 8.22 6.12
N ILE A 52 19.62 7.29 6.26
CA ILE A 52 18.35 7.52 6.97
C ILE A 52 18.19 6.62 8.21
N GLY A 53 19.29 6.05 8.68
CA GLY A 53 19.36 5.15 9.84
C GLY A 53 19.83 3.75 9.49
N GLY A 54 19.94 2.88 10.50
CA GLY A 54 20.38 1.51 10.33
C GLY A 54 19.35 0.59 9.66
N SER A 55 19.84 -0.50 9.06
CA SER A 55 18.99 -1.56 8.51
C SER A 55 18.28 -2.32 9.63
N ILE A 56 16.99 -2.55 9.47
CA ILE A 56 16.21 -3.41 10.38
C ILE A 56 16.57 -4.90 10.25
N LEU A 57 17.37 -5.26 9.25
CA LEU A 57 17.90 -6.60 9.00
C LEU A 57 19.37 -6.74 9.42
N ALA A 58 19.99 -5.70 10.00
CA ALA A 58 21.44 -5.69 10.31
C ALA A 58 21.84 -6.74 11.35
N ASN A 59 20.98 -7.09 12.29
CA ASN A 59 21.28 -8.09 13.31
C ASN A 59 21.01 -9.49 12.76
N ALA A 60 22.04 -10.34 12.73
CA ALA A 60 21.87 -11.76 12.44
C ALA A 60 21.16 -12.44 13.63
N PRO A 61 19.96 -12.97 13.43
CA PRO A 61 19.22 -13.61 14.51
C PRO A 61 19.85 -14.97 14.85
N THR A 62 19.95 -15.25 16.16
CA THR A 62 20.51 -16.50 16.67
C THR A 62 19.50 -17.66 16.66
N ALA A 63 18.20 -17.35 16.74
CA ALA A 63 17.13 -18.34 16.71
C ALA A 63 15.85 -17.76 16.04
N PRO A 64 15.04 -18.59 15.34
CA PRO A 64 13.84 -18.10 14.64
C PRO A 64 12.83 -17.40 15.55
N TRP A 65 12.66 -17.88 16.78
CA TRP A 65 11.71 -17.30 17.75
C TRP A 65 12.14 -15.91 18.25
N SER A 66 13.40 -15.75 18.60
CA SER A 66 13.94 -14.43 18.99
C SER A 66 13.91 -13.46 17.80
N ALA A 67 14.21 -13.95 16.58
CA ALA A 67 14.10 -13.20 15.36
C ALA A 67 12.67 -12.69 15.10
N ALA A 68 11.65 -13.51 15.35
CA ALA A 68 10.25 -13.14 15.20
C ALA A 68 9.85 -11.98 16.11
N LEU A 69 10.17 -12.10 17.41
CA LEU A 69 9.81 -11.09 18.42
C LEU A 69 10.58 -9.77 18.21
N GLU A 70 11.89 -9.86 17.99
CA GLU A 70 12.71 -8.69 17.72
C GLU A 70 12.23 -7.93 16.49
N TYR A 71 12.03 -8.64 15.38
CA TYR A 71 11.55 -8.04 14.15
C TYR A 71 10.16 -7.41 14.32
N ALA A 72 9.22 -8.13 14.92
CA ALA A 72 7.86 -7.63 15.15
C ALA A 72 7.87 -6.38 16.05
N THR A 73 8.67 -6.37 17.11
CA THR A 73 8.77 -5.23 18.03
C THR A 73 9.31 -3.99 17.29
N VAL A 74 10.45 -4.12 16.61
CA VAL A 74 11.04 -3.00 15.84
C VAL A 74 10.08 -2.52 14.76
N TYR A 75 9.46 -3.45 14.05
CA TYR A 75 8.52 -3.16 12.99
C TYR A 75 7.29 -2.40 13.50
N PHE A 76 6.61 -2.91 14.52
CA PHE A 76 5.40 -2.28 15.06
C PHE A 76 5.69 -0.93 15.71
N LEU A 77 6.81 -0.77 16.40
CA LEU A 77 7.23 0.54 16.92
C LEU A 77 7.46 1.58 15.80
N ALA A 78 7.95 1.13 14.65
CA ALA A 78 8.17 2.02 13.51
C ALA A 78 6.87 2.43 12.81
N ILE A 79 5.81 1.58 12.81
CA ILE A 79 4.65 1.78 11.95
C ILE A 79 3.33 2.08 12.67
N TRP A 80 3.24 1.92 14.01
CA TRP A 80 1.95 1.96 14.73
C TRP A 80 1.13 3.22 14.45
N LYS A 81 1.76 4.41 14.40
CA LYS A 81 1.08 5.67 14.08
C LYS A 81 0.46 5.64 12.68
N ALA A 82 1.19 5.10 11.70
CA ALA A 82 0.72 4.99 10.33
C ALA A 82 -0.36 3.91 10.17
N ALA A 83 -0.27 2.82 10.92
CA ALA A 83 -1.28 1.76 10.94
C ALA A 83 -2.60 2.27 11.53
N VAL A 84 -2.55 2.97 12.65
CA VAL A 84 -3.73 3.63 13.26
C VAL A 84 -4.35 4.62 12.28
N LEU A 85 -3.53 5.49 11.67
CA LEU A 85 -4.01 6.44 10.67
C LEU A 85 -4.66 5.74 9.47
N GLY A 86 -4.07 4.65 8.97
CA GLY A 86 -4.62 3.86 7.87
C GLY A 86 -6.01 3.27 8.19
N VAL A 87 -6.18 2.70 9.37
CA VAL A 87 -7.49 2.16 9.83
C VAL A 87 -8.50 3.29 10.03
N LEU A 88 -8.09 4.42 10.61
CA LEU A 88 -8.94 5.61 10.75
C LEU A 88 -9.40 6.14 9.39
N LEU A 89 -8.50 6.39 8.47
CA LEU A 89 -8.85 6.88 7.13
C LEU A 89 -9.69 5.86 6.35
N GLY A 90 -9.36 4.56 6.43
CA GLY A 90 -10.13 3.50 5.78
C GLY A 90 -11.56 3.37 6.31
N SER A 91 -11.81 3.62 7.59
CA SER A 91 -13.15 3.67 8.17
C SER A 91 -13.88 4.97 7.81
N LEU A 92 -13.19 6.11 7.84
CA LEU A 92 -13.76 7.41 7.51
C LEU A 92 -14.16 7.56 6.04
N VAL A 93 -13.41 6.96 5.11
CA VAL A 93 -13.79 6.91 3.68
C VAL A 93 -15.19 6.32 3.51
N GLN A 94 -15.56 5.32 4.33
CA GLN A 94 -16.85 4.64 4.22
C GLN A 94 -18.03 5.48 4.76
N VAL A 95 -17.77 6.47 5.62
CA VAL A 95 -18.82 7.21 6.33
C VAL A 95 -18.88 8.68 5.91
N LEU A 96 -17.74 9.30 5.59
CA LEU A 96 -17.64 10.72 5.29
C LEU A 96 -17.58 11.05 3.81
N VAL A 97 -16.98 10.14 3.00
CA VAL A 97 -16.82 10.43 1.56
C VAL A 97 -18.08 9.99 0.80
N PRO A 98 -18.73 10.92 0.06
CA PRO A 98 -19.94 10.57 -0.70
C PRO A 98 -19.65 9.51 -1.75
N ARG A 99 -20.44 8.43 -1.75
CA ARG A 99 -20.30 7.32 -2.71
C ARG A 99 -20.37 7.79 -4.16
N ASP A 100 -21.29 8.70 -4.46
CA ASP A 100 -21.48 9.24 -5.82
C ASP A 100 -20.24 9.99 -6.32
N TRP A 101 -19.53 10.68 -5.43
CA TRP A 101 -18.25 11.32 -5.78
C TRP A 101 -17.18 10.28 -6.06
N LEU A 102 -17.04 9.27 -5.19
CA LEU A 102 -16.09 8.17 -5.40
C LEU A 102 -16.35 7.43 -6.72
N LEU A 103 -17.62 7.15 -7.02
CA LEU A 103 -18.01 6.47 -8.27
C LEU A 103 -17.74 7.34 -9.51
N ARG A 104 -17.98 8.65 -9.44
CA ARG A 104 -17.66 9.56 -10.56
C ARG A 104 -16.16 9.65 -10.82
N VAL A 105 -15.35 9.66 -9.77
CA VAL A 105 -13.89 9.85 -9.90
C VAL A 105 -13.18 8.52 -10.17
N PHE A 106 -13.57 7.44 -9.50
CA PHE A 106 -12.86 6.17 -9.46
C PHE A 106 -13.71 4.95 -9.89
N GLY A 107 -15.02 5.10 -10.13
CA GLY A 107 -15.91 3.97 -10.36
C GLY A 107 -15.75 3.34 -11.75
N ARG A 108 -15.40 4.13 -12.78
CA ARG A 108 -15.24 3.61 -14.14
C ARG A 108 -13.95 2.80 -14.26
N ALA A 109 -14.06 1.59 -14.80
CA ALA A 109 -12.88 0.78 -15.15
C ALA A 109 -12.16 1.40 -16.36
N GLY A 110 -10.89 1.75 -16.21
CA GLY A 110 -10.09 2.29 -17.30
C GLY A 110 -8.86 3.09 -16.85
N LEU A 111 -8.07 3.52 -17.82
CA LEU A 111 -6.82 4.24 -17.59
C LEU A 111 -7.02 5.52 -16.75
N GLY A 112 -8.04 6.32 -17.05
CA GLY A 112 -8.26 7.59 -16.35
C GLY A 112 -8.54 7.45 -14.86
N SER A 113 -9.34 6.45 -14.43
CA SER A 113 -9.57 6.20 -13.01
C SER A 113 -8.36 5.56 -12.33
N THR A 114 -7.62 4.71 -13.04
CA THR A 114 -6.36 4.12 -12.55
C THR A 114 -5.32 5.21 -12.28
N LEU A 115 -5.12 6.13 -13.23
CA LEU A 115 -4.19 7.26 -13.05
C LEU A 115 -4.60 8.16 -11.87
N ARG A 116 -5.91 8.47 -11.73
CA ARG A 116 -6.40 9.24 -10.58
C ARG A 116 -6.15 8.48 -9.27
N GLY A 117 -6.40 7.15 -9.23
CA GLY A 117 -6.09 6.32 -8.06
C GLY A 117 -4.63 6.43 -7.65
N GLY A 118 -3.70 6.30 -8.60
CA GLY A 118 -2.27 6.48 -8.36
C GLY A 118 -1.91 7.89 -7.90
N LEU A 119 -2.46 8.93 -8.53
CA LEU A 119 -2.19 10.32 -8.16
C LEU A 119 -2.65 10.67 -6.74
N PHE A 120 -3.86 10.22 -6.37
CA PHE A 120 -4.39 10.43 -5.01
C PHE A 120 -3.64 9.66 -3.92
N ALA A 121 -2.82 8.69 -4.29
CA ALA A 121 -1.96 7.96 -3.37
C ALA A 121 -0.73 8.76 -2.93
N LEU A 122 -0.20 9.66 -3.80
CA LEU A 122 1.08 10.33 -3.58
C LEU A 122 1.18 11.10 -2.25
N PRO A 123 0.15 11.86 -1.82
CA PRO A 123 0.19 12.52 -0.53
C PRO A 123 0.17 11.56 0.66
N GLY A 124 -0.30 10.32 0.47
CA GLY A 124 -0.46 9.32 1.53
C GLY A 124 0.87 8.88 2.14
N MET A 125 1.90 8.70 1.31
CA MET A 125 3.26 8.27 1.73
C MET A 125 3.24 7.05 2.66
N MET A 126 2.31 6.11 2.44
CA MET A 126 2.09 4.95 3.30
C MET A 126 2.82 3.72 2.75
N CYS A 127 3.13 2.76 3.64
CA CYS A 127 3.51 1.41 3.21
C CYS A 127 2.27 0.63 2.70
N SER A 128 2.51 -0.47 2.01
CA SER A 128 1.43 -1.32 1.46
C SER A 128 0.43 -1.79 2.52
N CYS A 129 0.88 -2.13 3.73
CA CYS A 129 0.02 -2.55 4.83
C CYS A 129 -0.81 -1.41 5.42
N CYS A 130 -0.23 -0.20 5.56
CA CYS A 130 -0.96 0.96 6.11
C CYS A 130 -1.99 1.51 5.11
N ALA A 131 -1.76 1.37 3.81
CA ALA A 131 -2.71 1.75 2.76
C ALA A 131 -3.84 0.71 2.58
N ALA A 132 -3.61 -0.57 2.92
CA ALA A 132 -4.58 -1.64 2.72
C ALA A 132 -5.96 -1.39 3.38
N PRO A 133 -6.08 -0.88 4.63
CA PRO A 133 -7.37 -0.53 5.20
C PRO A 133 -8.13 0.55 4.41
N VAL A 134 -7.42 1.55 3.86
CA VAL A 134 -8.03 2.59 3.03
C VAL A 134 -8.56 1.99 1.73
N VAL A 135 -7.77 1.13 1.09
CA VAL A 135 -8.16 0.40 -0.12
C VAL A 135 -9.37 -0.51 0.13
N ALA A 136 -9.40 -1.22 1.25
CA ALA A 136 -10.56 -2.01 1.66
C ALA A 136 -11.81 -1.12 1.82
N GLY A 137 -11.67 0.08 2.40
CA GLY A 137 -12.73 1.08 2.50
C GLY A 137 -13.21 1.55 1.11
N MET A 138 -12.28 1.87 0.20
CA MET A 138 -12.58 2.26 -1.18
C MET A 138 -13.34 1.16 -1.93
N ARG A 139 -12.92 -0.11 -1.79
CA ARG A 139 -13.58 -1.24 -2.44
C ARG A 139 -15.00 -1.49 -1.92
N ARG A 140 -15.24 -1.28 -0.64
CA ARG A 140 -16.59 -1.32 -0.05
C ARG A 140 -17.51 -0.22 -0.62
N GLN A 141 -16.94 0.89 -1.09
CA GLN A 141 -17.64 1.99 -1.77
C GLN A 141 -17.71 1.80 -3.30
N GLN A 142 -17.45 0.58 -3.80
CA GLN A 142 -17.54 0.23 -5.23
C GLN A 142 -16.55 0.98 -6.15
N VAL A 143 -15.42 1.47 -5.60
CA VAL A 143 -14.32 1.98 -6.44
C VAL A 143 -13.80 0.87 -7.34
N SER A 144 -13.47 1.17 -8.60
CA SER A 144 -12.97 0.19 -9.56
C SER A 144 -11.70 -0.52 -9.06
N VAL A 145 -11.52 -1.79 -9.47
CA VAL A 145 -10.36 -2.59 -9.07
C VAL A 145 -9.06 -1.89 -9.45
N GLY A 146 -8.97 -1.38 -10.69
CA GLY A 146 -7.77 -0.69 -11.19
C GLY A 146 -7.42 0.57 -10.40
N ALA A 147 -8.41 1.42 -10.08
CA ALA A 147 -8.17 2.63 -9.28
C ALA A 147 -7.74 2.31 -7.85
N ALA A 148 -8.38 1.32 -7.22
CA ALA A 148 -8.07 0.89 -5.87
C ALA A 148 -6.66 0.25 -5.77
N LEU A 149 -6.28 -0.59 -6.76
CA LEU A 149 -4.94 -1.17 -6.85
C LEU A 149 -3.87 -0.11 -7.15
N ALA A 150 -4.15 0.82 -8.06
CA ALA A 150 -3.22 1.91 -8.34
C ALA A 150 -2.99 2.78 -7.10
N PHE A 151 -4.03 3.10 -6.33
CA PHE A 151 -3.90 3.79 -5.04
C PHE A 151 -3.05 2.97 -4.06
N TRP A 152 -3.27 1.66 -3.97
CA TRP A 152 -2.54 0.80 -3.06
C TRP A 152 -1.05 0.73 -3.37
N ILE A 153 -0.71 0.43 -4.63
CA ILE A 153 0.67 0.20 -5.08
C ILE A 153 1.46 1.52 -5.17
N ALA A 154 0.82 2.60 -5.62
CA ALA A 154 1.49 3.90 -5.77
C ALA A 154 1.93 4.50 -4.42
N ASN A 155 1.18 4.26 -3.34
CA ASN A 155 1.50 4.79 -2.01
C ASN A 155 2.95 4.50 -1.59
N PRO A 156 3.44 3.24 -1.60
CA PRO A 156 4.83 2.95 -1.26
C PRO A 156 5.79 3.15 -2.43
N VAL A 157 5.39 2.80 -3.67
CA VAL A 157 6.30 2.75 -4.83
C VAL A 157 6.68 4.14 -5.32
N LEU A 158 5.68 5.02 -5.47
CA LEU A 158 5.86 6.39 -5.95
C LEU A 158 5.87 7.41 -4.81
N ASN A 159 6.18 6.98 -3.59
CA ASN A 159 6.30 7.85 -2.43
C ASN A 159 7.37 8.94 -2.67
N PRO A 160 6.98 10.23 -2.73
CA PRO A 160 7.93 11.29 -3.07
C PRO A 160 9.08 11.40 -2.08
N ALA A 161 8.82 11.24 -0.78
CA ALA A 161 9.85 11.29 0.25
C ALA A 161 10.86 10.15 0.11
N THR A 162 10.38 8.93 -0.18
CA THR A 162 11.26 7.77 -0.36
C THR A 162 12.13 7.93 -1.62
N LEU A 163 11.60 8.48 -2.69
CA LEU A 163 12.38 8.79 -3.90
C LEU A 163 13.49 9.81 -3.61
N VAL A 164 13.20 10.85 -2.84
CA VAL A 164 14.18 11.85 -2.41
C VAL A 164 15.26 11.20 -1.52
N PHE A 165 14.86 10.39 -0.52
CA PHE A 165 15.82 9.68 0.33
C PHE A 165 16.72 8.76 -0.49
N MET A 166 16.13 8.03 -1.44
CA MET A 166 16.88 7.14 -2.33
C MET A 166 17.91 7.90 -3.16
N GLY A 167 17.53 9.06 -3.71
CA GLY A 167 18.44 9.92 -4.47
C GLY A 167 19.66 10.36 -3.66
N PHE A 168 19.48 10.75 -2.40
CA PHE A 168 20.59 11.19 -1.52
C PHE A 168 21.42 10.04 -0.94
N VAL A 169 20.80 8.87 -0.68
CA VAL A 169 21.48 7.76 0.03
C VAL A 169 22.10 6.75 -0.93
N LEU A 170 21.37 6.36 -2.00
CA LEU A 170 21.80 5.34 -2.96
C LEU A 170 22.22 5.92 -4.30
N GLY A 171 21.84 7.16 -4.58
CA GLY A 171 22.07 7.84 -5.85
C GLY A 171 20.82 8.02 -6.69
N TRP A 172 20.82 9.09 -7.49
CA TRP A 172 19.68 9.50 -8.31
C TRP A 172 19.34 8.51 -9.43
N HIS A 173 20.29 7.66 -9.85
CA HIS A 173 20.06 6.58 -10.82
C HIS A 173 19.04 5.56 -10.31
N PHE A 174 19.17 5.13 -9.04
CA PHE A 174 18.20 4.23 -8.41
C PHE A 174 16.83 4.90 -8.24
N ALA A 175 16.81 6.18 -7.89
CA ALA A 175 15.56 6.93 -7.78
C ALA A 175 14.85 7.08 -9.15
N ALA A 176 15.59 7.36 -10.22
CA ALA A 176 15.06 7.43 -11.58
C ALA A 176 14.55 6.08 -12.07
N LEU A 177 15.33 5.01 -11.87
CA LEU A 177 14.90 3.64 -12.19
C LEU A 177 13.59 3.30 -11.48
N ARG A 178 13.52 3.57 -10.15
CA ARG A 178 12.31 3.32 -9.38
C ARG A 178 11.13 4.16 -9.85
N LEU A 179 11.33 5.41 -10.19
CA LEU A 179 10.25 6.27 -10.70
C LEU A 179 9.66 5.71 -11.99
N VAL A 180 10.51 5.38 -12.97
CA VAL A 180 10.07 4.86 -14.28
C VAL A 180 9.42 3.48 -14.13
N ALA A 181 10.12 2.52 -13.53
CA ALA A 181 9.60 1.18 -13.31
C ALA A 181 8.38 1.18 -12.38
N GLY A 182 8.34 2.11 -11.41
CA GLY A 182 7.22 2.29 -10.49
C GLY A 182 5.95 2.79 -11.18
N VAL A 183 6.06 3.73 -12.10
CA VAL A 183 4.92 4.17 -12.92
C VAL A 183 4.40 3.03 -13.78
N LEU A 184 5.30 2.26 -14.42
CA LEU A 184 4.93 1.08 -15.20
C LEU A 184 4.24 0.02 -14.32
N LEU A 185 4.76 -0.22 -13.13
CA LEU A 185 4.17 -1.14 -12.17
C LEU A 185 2.78 -0.68 -11.73
N VAL A 186 2.63 0.57 -11.30
CA VAL A 186 1.35 1.10 -10.81
C VAL A 186 0.29 1.06 -11.91
N VAL A 187 0.60 1.57 -13.08
CA VAL A 187 -0.37 1.66 -14.19
C VAL A 187 -0.58 0.30 -14.83
N GLY A 188 0.50 -0.39 -15.22
CA GLY A 188 0.44 -1.65 -15.94
C GLY A 188 -0.22 -2.76 -15.12
N VAL A 189 0.23 -2.98 -13.88
CA VAL A 189 -0.33 -4.02 -13.02
C VAL A 189 -1.80 -3.74 -12.70
N SER A 190 -2.15 -2.49 -12.40
CA SER A 190 -3.53 -2.14 -12.06
C SER A 190 -4.48 -2.30 -13.25
N LEU A 191 -4.05 -1.99 -14.47
CA LEU A 191 -4.86 -2.18 -15.68
C LEU A 191 -5.02 -3.67 -16.03
N ILE A 192 -3.95 -4.46 -15.93
CA ILE A 192 -4.00 -5.91 -16.19
C ILE A 192 -4.91 -6.58 -15.16
N ALA A 193 -4.73 -6.27 -13.87
CA ALA A 193 -5.55 -6.81 -12.80
C ALA A 193 -7.03 -6.38 -12.90
N GLN A 194 -7.30 -5.16 -13.39
CA GLN A 194 -8.66 -4.71 -13.71
C GLN A 194 -9.29 -5.58 -14.83
N ARG A 195 -8.54 -5.91 -15.87
CA ARG A 195 -9.03 -6.80 -16.94
C ARG A 195 -9.29 -8.21 -16.42
N VAL A 196 -8.38 -8.76 -15.59
CA VAL A 196 -8.59 -10.06 -14.95
C VAL A 196 -9.86 -10.07 -14.11
N ALA A 197 -10.10 -9.01 -13.33
CA ALA A 197 -11.34 -8.89 -12.54
C ALA A 197 -12.61 -8.85 -13.39
N GLN A 198 -12.54 -8.28 -14.60
CA GLN A 198 -13.70 -8.21 -15.53
C GLN A 198 -14.00 -9.54 -16.23
N THR A 199 -13.01 -10.41 -16.38
CA THR A 199 -13.18 -11.74 -16.99
C THR A 199 -13.66 -12.78 -15.98
N GLU A 200 -13.69 -12.48 -14.70
CA GLU A 200 -14.21 -13.40 -13.68
C GLU A 200 -15.74 -13.37 -13.66
N THR A 201 -16.34 -14.51 -13.93
CA THR A 201 -17.76 -14.76 -13.62
C THR A 201 -17.87 -14.93 -12.11
N LEU A 202 -18.42 -13.92 -11.43
CA LEU A 202 -18.69 -14.03 -9.99
C LEU A 202 -19.76 -15.11 -9.77
N PRO A 203 -19.58 -16.04 -8.82
CA PRO A 203 -20.65 -16.96 -8.41
C PRO A 203 -21.89 -16.15 -7.98
N GLN A 204 -23.10 -16.68 -8.25
CA GLN A 204 -24.35 -15.99 -7.94
C GLN A 204 -24.42 -15.53 -6.47
N ALA A 205 -23.96 -16.37 -5.54
CA ALA A 205 -23.86 -16.02 -4.12
C ALA A 205 -22.97 -14.80 -3.84
N ALA A 206 -21.93 -14.57 -4.65
CA ALA A 206 -21.08 -13.37 -4.52
C ALA A 206 -21.77 -12.13 -5.13
N LEU A 207 -22.56 -12.29 -6.20
CA LEU A 207 -23.40 -11.24 -6.75
C LEU A 207 -24.50 -10.83 -5.76
N ASP A 208 -25.13 -11.81 -5.10
CA ASP A 208 -26.16 -11.57 -4.09
C ASP A 208 -25.57 -10.88 -2.84
N ALA A 209 -24.35 -11.26 -2.42
CA ALA A 209 -23.64 -10.60 -1.35
C ALA A 209 -23.23 -9.14 -1.70
N VAL A 210 -22.86 -8.88 -2.95
CA VAL A 210 -22.59 -7.53 -3.46
C VAL A 210 -23.89 -6.72 -3.50
N ALA A 211 -24.99 -7.30 -3.98
CA ALA A 211 -26.31 -6.66 -4.00
C ALA A 211 -26.83 -6.35 -2.58
N ALA A 212 -26.65 -7.28 -1.63
CA ALA A 212 -26.99 -7.06 -0.23
C ALA A 212 -26.13 -5.95 0.43
N ALA A 213 -24.85 -5.87 0.10
CA ALA A 213 -23.95 -4.78 0.54
C ALA A 213 -24.30 -3.44 -0.15
N GLU A 214 -24.90 -3.49 -1.34
CA GLU A 214 -25.36 -2.32 -2.08
C GLU A 214 -26.62 -1.70 -1.46
N TYR A 215 -27.38 -2.49 -0.71
CA TYR A 215 -28.63 -2.07 -0.04
C TYR A 215 -28.43 -1.58 1.42
N GLU A 216 -27.21 -1.52 1.95
CA GLU A 216 -27.01 -0.82 3.23
C GLU A 216 -27.24 0.69 3.02
N PRO A 217 -28.36 1.26 3.50
CA PRO A 217 -28.62 2.69 3.36
C PRO A 217 -27.52 3.47 4.05
N MET A 218 -26.93 4.45 3.35
CA MET A 218 -25.88 5.34 3.91
C MET A 218 -26.37 6.15 5.12
N ASP A 219 -27.67 6.16 5.37
CA ASP A 219 -28.30 6.85 6.51
C ASP A 219 -29.38 5.96 7.13
N ASP A 220 -28.96 5.10 8.07
CA ASP A 220 -29.85 4.23 8.84
C ASP A 220 -30.41 4.89 10.11
N GLY A 221 -30.36 6.23 10.18
CA GLY A 221 -30.84 7.01 11.32
C GLY A 221 -29.97 6.92 12.57
N ARG A 222 -28.92 6.09 12.58
CA ARG A 222 -28.00 5.98 13.73
C ARG A 222 -27.02 7.16 13.79
N HIS A 223 -26.65 7.56 15.02
CA HIS A 223 -25.66 8.58 15.24
C HIS A 223 -24.35 8.29 14.48
N PHE A 224 -23.75 9.32 13.89
CA PHE A 224 -22.48 9.24 13.13
C PHE A 224 -21.40 8.42 13.87
N LEU A 225 -21.18 8.68 15.17
CA LEU A 225 -20.16 8.01 15.97
C LEU A 225 -20.40 6.50 16.09
N VAL A 226 -21.66 6.06 16.17
CA VAL A 226 -22.01 4.63 16.26
C VAL A 226 -21.70 3.93 14.93
N ARG A 227 -22.08 4.55 13.81
CA ARG A 227 -21.79 4.04 12.46
C ARG A 227 -20.30 3.96 12.22
N TRP A 228 -19.59 5.05 12.48
CA TRP A 228 -18.14 5.10 12.30
C TRP A 228 -17.43 4.09 13.22
N GLY A 229 -17.79 4.02 14.50
CA GLY A 229 -17.23 3.05 15.45
C GLY A 229 -17.42 1.60 14.99
N SER A 230 -18.59 1.26 14.44
CA SER A 230 -18.86 -0.07 13.89
C SER A 230 -17.96 -0.39 12.68
N LYS A 231 -17.79 0.56 11.72
CA LYS A 231 -16.90 0.37 10.56
C LYS A 231 -15.43 0.32 10.97
N LEU A 232 -15.02 1.14 11.94
CA LEU A 232 -13.67 1.12 12.53
C LEU A 232 -13.37 -0.24 13.18
N TRP A 233 -14.27 -0.73 14.03
CA TRP A 233 -14.15 -2.01 14.71
C TRP A 233 -14.09 -3.18 13.73
N GLN A 234 -14.98 -3.19 12.74
CA GLN A 234 -14.99 -4.20 11.69
C GLN A 234 -13.68 -4.21 10.89
N LEU A 235 -13.16 -3.03 10.54
CA LEU A 235 -11.92 -2.91 9.78
C LEU A 235 -10.72 -3.36 10.61
N PHE A 236 -10.67 -2.95 11.89
CA PHE A 236 -9.62 -3.33 12.83
C PHE A 236 -9.52 -4.86 12.95
N TRP A 237 -10.62 -5.55 13.28
CA TRP A 237 -10.61 -7.01 13.45
C TRP A 237 -10.42 -7.79 12.14
N THR A 238 -10.73 -7.19 11.02
CA THR A 238 -10.47 -7.83 9.71
C THR A 238 -9.01 -7.75 9.31
N THR A 239 -8.28 -6.71 9.75
CA THR A 239 -6.92 -6.43 9.27
C THR A 239 -5.84 -6.72 10.30
N MET A 240 -6.00 -6.29 11.55
CA MET A 240 -4.94 -6.33 12.57
C MET A 240 -4.49 -7.74 12.98
N PRO A 241 -5.38 -8.72 13.25
CA PRO A 241 -4.93 -10.05 13.65
C PRO A 241 -4.09 -10.73 12.57
N VAL A 242 -4.53 -10.66 11.31
CA VAL A 242 -3.79 -11.21 10.17
C VAL A 242 -2.43 -10.53 10.04
N TYR A 243 -2.39 -9.22 10.21
CA TYR A 243 -1.18 -8.43 10.14
C TYR A 243 -0.15 -8.85 11.18
N ILE A 244 -0.55 -8.96 12.45
CA ILE A 244 0.33 -9.36 13.57
C ILE A 244 0.90 -10.76 13.33
N VAL A 245 0.04 -11.73 13.01
CA VAL A 245 0.46 -13.13 12.80
C VAL A 245 1.46 -13.24 11.64
N VAL A 246 1.20 -12.55 10.52
CA VAL A 246 2.07 -12.65 9.35
C VAL A 246 3.39 -11.91 9.56
N VAL A 247 3.40 -10.78 10.28
CA VAL A 247 4.65 -10.08 10.63
C VAL A 247 5.53 -10.95 11.53
N LEU A 248 4.96 -11.64 12.52
CA LEU A 248 5.69 -12.59 13.38
C LEU A 248 6.27 -13.75 12.54
N ALA A 249 5.44 -14.33 11.67
CA ALA A 249 5.87 -15.43 10.81
C ALA A 249 7.01 -15.02 9.85
N LEU A 250 6.91 -13.85 9.22
CA LEU A 250 7.96 -13.32 8.35
C LEU A 250 9.21 -12.92 9.13
N GLY A 251 9.05 -12.40 10.34
CA GLY A 251 10.19 -12.14 11.25
C GLY A 251 10.95 -13.40 11.60
N ALA A 252 10.25 -14.53 11.87
CA ALA A 252 10.90 -15.83 12.04
C ALA A 252 11.56 -16.31 10.75
N ALA A 253 10.88 -16.17 9.62
CA ALA A 253 11.37 -16.63 8.31
C ALA A 253 12.55 -15.81 7.78
N ARG A 254 12.81 -14.60 8.31
CA ARG A 254 13.91 -13.73 7.82
C ARG A 254 15.28 -14.41 7.86
N VAL A 255 15.47 -15.37 8.78
CA VAL A 255 16.70 -16.15 8.92
C VAL A 255 17.03 -16.92 7.63
N TRP A 256 16.00 -17.39 6.94
CA TRP A 256 16.15 -18.16 5.69
C TRP A 256 15.90 -17.29 4.44
N LEU A 257 15.07 -16.24 4.56
CA LEU A 257 14.71 -15.38 3.43
C LEU A 257 15.81 -14.40 3.04
N PHE A 258 16.61 -13.96 4.03
CA PHE A 258 17.76 -13.09 3.82
C PHE A 258 19.03 -13.81 4.31
N PRO A 259 19.63 -14.69 3.49
CA PRO A 259 20.89 -15.32 3.81
C PRO A 259 21.97 -14.25 3.99
N GLN A 260 23.10 -14.62 4.62
CA GLN A 260 24.22 -13.69 4.75
C GLN A 260 24.67 -13.24 3.36
N VAL A 261 24.67 -11.92 3.19
CA VAL A 261 25.11 -11.32 1.92
C VAL A 261 26.62 -11.44 1.85
N ASP A 262 27.09 -12.04 0.79
CA ASP A 262 28.52 -12.12 0.46
C ASP A 262 28.76 -11.73 -1.01
N ALA A 263 30.02 -11.60 -1.40
CA ALA A 263 30.41 -11.26 -2.76
C ALA A 263 29.96 -12.29 -3.83
N SER A 264 29.51 -13.48 -3.41
CA SER A 264 28.96 -14.50 -4.31
C SER A 264 27.57 -14.12 -4.85
N MET A 265 26.88 -13.20 -4.18
CA MET A 265 25.59 -12.62 -4.64
C MET A 265 25.80 -11.53 -5.70
N GLY A 266 26.66 -11.77 -6.69
CA GLY A 266 26.86 -10.88 -7.82
C GLY A 266 25.57 -10.64 -8.63
N ASN A 267 25.72 -10.11 -9.84
CA ASN A 267 24.59 -9.80 -10.73
C ASN A 267 23.98 -11.06 -11.43
N SER A 268 23.92 -12.21 -10.73
CA SER A 268 23.35 -13.41 -11.32
C SER A 268 21.82 -13.34 -11.41
N LEU A 269 21.27 -13.88 -12.51
CA LEU A 269 19.82 -13.94 -12.72
C LEU A 269 19.09 -14.65 -11.58
N LEU A 270 19.72 -15.69 -11.00
CA LEU A 270 19.14 -16.44 -9.87
C LEU A 270 18.88 -15.53 -8.67
N TRP A 271 19.87 -14.72 -8.26
CA TRP A 271 19.71 -13.80 -7.12
C TRP A 271 18.74 -12.66 -7.43
N ILE A 272 18.73 -12.12 -8.66
CA ILE A 272 17.75 -11.11 -9.09
C ILE A 272 16.33 -11.64 -8.91
N VAL A 273 16.04 -12.84 -9.43
CA VAL A 273 14.71 -13.45 -9.36
C VAL A 273 14.37 -13.86 -7.93
N ALA A 274 15.28 -14.50 -7.21
CA ALA A 274 15.05 -14.91 -5.82
C ALA A 274 14.71 -13.71 -4.92
N LEU A 275 15.47 -12.63 -5.01
CA LEU A 275 15.22 -11.42 -4.22
C LEU A 275 14.00 -10.63 -4.70
N ALA A 276 13.63 -10.70 -5.98
CA ALA A 276 12.35 -10.17 -6.44
C ALA A 276 11.16 -10.91 -5.80
N VAL A 277 11.23 -12.24 -5.66
CA VAL A 277 10.20 -13.03 -4.98
C VAL A 277 10.17 -12.73 -3.48
N VAL A 278 11.32 -12.81 -2.81
CA VAL A 278 11.44 -12.54 -1.37
C VAL A 278 10.97 -11.13 -1.05
N GLY A 279 11.44 -10.13 -1.81
CA GLY A 279 11.05 -8.73 -1.62
C GLY A 279 9.55 -8.48 -1.80
N THR A 280 8.91 -9.17 -2.75
CA THR A 280 7.46 -9.05 -2.97
C THR A 280 6.64 -9.62 -1.79
N LEU A 281 7.13 -10.64 -1.12
CA LEU A 281 6.41 -11.30 -0.02
C LEU A 281 6.76 -10.71 1.35
N PHE A 282 7.97 -10.19 1.50
CA PHE A 282 8.44 -9.67 2.77
C PHE A 282 7.79 -8.32 3.12
N VAL A 283 7.76 -7.97 4.40
CA VAL A 283 7.13 -6.74 4.88
C VAL A 283 8.16 -5.84 5.54
N ILE A 284 8.16 -4.57 5.18
CA ILE A 284 9.06 -3.56 5.75
C ILE A 284 8.30 -2.28 6.12
N PRO A 285 8.80 -1.48 7.09
CA PRO A 285 8.33 -0.12 7.29
C PRO A 285 8.62 0.76 6.08
N THR A 286 7.89 1.86 5.93
CA THR A 286 8.08 2.82 4.82
C THR A 286 9.51 3.35 4.80
N ALA A 287 10.14 3.32 3.64
CA ALA A 287 11.52 3.74 3.37
C ALA A 287 12.62 2.84 3.96
N ALA A 288 12.27 1.72 4.62
CA ALA A 288 13.27 0.80 5.19
C ALA A 288 14.06 0.03 4.11
N GLU A 289 13.57 -0.04 2.88
CA GLU A 289 14.27 -0.62 1.73
C GLU A 289 15.61 0.08 1.47
N ILE A 290 15.71 1.39 1.74
CA ILE A 290 16.91 2.17 1.47
C ILE A 290 18.09 1.74 2.37
N PRO A 291 18.00 1.75 3.71
CA PRO A 291 19.11 1.29 4.56
C PRO A 291 19.35 -0.23 4.44
N ILE A 292 18.33 -1.03 4.11
CA ILE A 292 18.53 -2.45 3.84
C ILE A 292 19.43 -2.63 2.62
N VAL A 293 19.08 -2.01 1.50
CA VAL A 293 19.86 -2.15 0.26
C VAL A 293 21.21 -1.47 0.38
N GLN A 294 21.31 -0.31 1.05
CA GLN A 294 22.59 0.34 1.33
C GLN A 294 23.56 -0.60 2.08
N SER A 295 23.07 -1.25 3.13
CA SER A 295 23.85 -2.22 3.89
C SER A 295 24.27 -3.44 3.04
N MET A 296 23.35 -3.97 2.21
CA MET A 296 23.65 -5.11 1.35
C MET A 296 24.65 -4.77 0.24
N LEU A 297 24.55 -3.59 -0.36
CA LEU A 297 25.54 -3.11 -1.34
C LEU A 297 26.92 -2.94 -0.72
N SER A 298 27.01 -2.43 0.53
CA SER A 298 28.28 -2.29 1.23
C SER A 298 28.94 -3.64 1.58
N LEU A 299 28.15 -4.72 1.64
CA LEU A 299 28.62 -6.10 1.83
C LEU A 299 28.97 -6.83 0.52
N GLY A 300 28.82 -6.15 -0.64
CA GLY A 300 29.21 -6.69 -1.94
C GLY A 300 28.09 -7.26 -2.78
N MET A 301 26.82 -7.03 -2.41
CA MET A 301 25.68 -7.42 -3.27
C MET A 301 25.72 -6.69 -4.61
N GLY A 302 25.41 -7.39 -5.70
CA GLY A 302 25.31 -6.80 -7.03
C GLY A 302 24.18 -5.77 -7.20
N VAL A 303 24.33 -4.86 -8.14
CA VAL A 303 23.36 -3.76 -8.44
C VAL A 303 22.02 -4.31 -8.89
N GLY A 304 22.02 -5.45 -9.62
CA GLY A 304 20.80 -6.10 -10.11
C GLY A 304 19.88 -6.59 -8.99
N PRO A 305 20.38 -7.45 -8.08
CA PRO A 305 19.63 -7.87 -6.90
C PRO A 305 19.18 -6.69 -6.02
N ALA A 306 20.02 -5.66 -5.87
CA ALA A 306 19.70 -4.44 -5.15
C ALA A 306 18.49 -3.71 -5.75
N ALA A 307 18.49 -3.49 -7.07
CA ALA A 307 17.39 -2.85 -7.78
C ALA A 307 16.10 -3.67 -7.74
N ALA A 308 16.20 -5.00 -7.84
CA ALA A 308 15.05 -5.89 -7.68
C ALA A 308 14.40 -5.73 -6.31
N LEU A 309 15.19 -5.71 -5.23
CA LEU A 309 14.70 -5.45 -3.87
C LEU A 309 14.09 -4.06 -3.71
N LEU A 310 14.73 -3.01 -4.24
CA LEU A 310 14.22 -1.64 -4.18
C LEU A 310 12.85 -1.48 -4.84
N MET A 311 12.54 -2.29 -5.85
CA MET A 311 11.24 -2.30 -6.50
C MET A 311 10.20 -3.13 -5.75
N THR A 312 10.59 -4.30 -5.25
CA THR A 312 9.63 -5.27 -4.73
C THR A 312 9.31 -5.12 -3.25
N LEU A 313 10.31 -4.86 -2.40
CA LEU A 313 10.12 -4.71 -0.94
C LEU A 313 9.03 -3.71 -0.54
N PRO A 314 8.97 -2.49 -1.13
CA PRO A 314 7.95 -1.53 -0.74
C PRO A 314 6.59 -1.80 -1.40
N SER A 315 6.56 -2.42 -2.60
CA SER A 315 5.40 -2.43 -3.49
C SER A 315 4.17 -3.10 -2.87
N ILE A 316 4.33 -4.34 -2.48
CA ILE A 316 3.31 -5.16 -1.81
C ILE A 316 4.00 -6.07 -0.79
N SER A 317 3.23 -6.75 0.02
CA SER A 317 3.75 -7.71 1.00
C SER A 317 2.71 -8.77 1.33
N LEU A 318 3.13 -9.93 1.80
CA LEU A 318 2.21 -11.02 2.18
C LEU A 318 1.13 -10.55 3.18
N PRO A 319 1.44 -9.79 4.24
CA PRO A 319 0.38 -9.27 5.13
C PRO A 319 -0.64 -8.42 4.38
N SER A 320 -0.19 -7.50 3.50
CA SER A 320 -1.10 -6.62 2.77
C SER A 320 -1.97 -7.35 1.76
N LEU A 321 -1.45 -8.39 1.09
CA LEU A 321 -2.22 -9.29 0.23
C LEU A 321 -3.32 -10.01 1.03
N LEU A 322 -2.97 -10.56 2.20
CA LEU A 322 -3.91 -11.28 3.06
C LEU A 322 -4.98 -10.36 3.68
N MET A 323 -4.62 -9.11 4.02
CA MET A 323 -5.58 -8.11 4.49
C MET A 323 -6.62 -7.77 3.40
N LEU A 324 -6.21 -7.76 2.15
CA LEU A 324 -7.07 -7.42 1.02
C LEU A 324 -7.81 -8.61 0.38
N ARG A 325 -7.63 -9.83 0.89
CA ARG A 325 -8.27 -11.05 0.36
C ARG A 325 -9.80 -11.02 0.31
N LYS A 326 -10.43 -10.17 1.15
CA LYS A 326 -11.89 -9.95 1.15
C LYS A 326 -12.32 -8.82 0.21
N SER A 327 -11.38 -8.04 -0.32
CA SER A 327 -11.64 -6.87 -1.18
C SER A 327 -11.36 -7.15 -2.66
N PHE A 328 -10.54 -8.16 -2.94
CA PHE A 328 -10.16 -8.59 -4.29
C PHE A 328 -10.18 -10.11 -4.37
N THR A 329 -10.44 -10.64 -5.56
CA THR A 329 -10.41 -12.07 -5.79
C THR A 329 -8.98 -12.63 -5.70
N PRO A 330 -8.80 -13.91 -5.37
CA PRO A 330 -7.49 -14.54 -5.32
C PRO A 330 -6.70 -14.42 -6.63
N LYS A 331 -7.39 -14.49 -7.78
CA LYS A 331 -6.75 -14.35 -9.10
C LYS A 331 -6.20 -12.94 -9.30
N VAL A 332 -6.94 -11.90 -8.91
CA VAL A 332 -6.48 -10.51 -8.96
C VAL A 332 -5.25 -10.32 -8.09
N LEU A 333 -5.26 -10.80 -6.83
CA LEU A 333 -4.13 -10.67 -5.92
C LEU A 333 -2.90 -11.46 -6.40
N MET A 334 -3.10 -12.66 -6.96
CA MET A 334 -2.03 -13.45 -7.56
C MET A 334 -1.42 -12.74 -8.78
N THR A 335 -2.26 -12.18 -9.65
CA THR A 335 -1.81 -11.38 -10.80
C THR A 335 -0.96 -10.20 -10.36
N VAL A 336 -1.39 -9.47 -9.32
CA VAL A 336 -0.62 -8.36 -8.76
C VAL A 336 0.72 -8.84 -8.23
N ALA A 337 0.76 -9.94 -7.48
CA ALA A 337 1.99 -10.50 -6.93
C ALA A 337 2.97 -10.93 -8.03
N LEU A 338 2.52 -11.73 -9.00
CA LEU A 338 3.36 -12.23 -10.08
C LEU A 338 3.92 -11.10 -10.96
N LEU A 339 3.09 -10.12 -11.31
CA LEU A 339 3.54 -8.97 -12.11
C LEU A 339 4.51 -8.07 -11.32
N THR A 340 4.34 -7.94 -10.01
CA THR A 340 5.29 -7.21 -9.16
C THR A 340 6.65 -7.92 -9.13
N MET A 341 6.68 -9.24 -8.97
CA MET A 341 7.90 -10.05 -9.05
C MET A 341 8.59 -9.90 -10.42
N LEU A 342 7.80 -9.98 -11.49
CA LEU A 342 8.31 -9.83 -12.85
C LEU A 342 8.94 -8.45 -13.09
N ILE A 343 8.23 -7.37 -12.74
CA ILE A 343 8.74 -6.00 -12.92
C ILE A 343 9.96 -5.77 -12.02
N GLY A 344 9.97 -6.32 -10.80
CA GLY A 344 11.15 -6.29 -9.93
C GLY A 344 12.36 -6.98 -10.56
N ALA A 345 12.19 -8.18 -11.11
CA ALA A 345 13.26 -8.91 -11.78
C ALA A 345 13.75 -8.15 -13.03
N VAL A 346 12.83 -7.65 -13.85
CA VAL A 346 13.17 -6.82 -15.03
C VAL A 346 13.93 -5.56 -14.60
N SER A 347 13.50 -4.89 -13.53
CA SER A 347 14.21 -3.71 -12.99
C SER A 347 15.64 -4.07 -12.55
N GLY A 348 15.82 -5.26 -11.94
CA GLY A 348 17.13 -5.77 -11.59
C GLY A 348 18.02 -5.98 -12.82
N LEU A 349 17.49 -6.60 -13.89
CA LEU A 349 18.23 -6.80 -15.14
C LEU A 349 18.59 -5.48 -15.82
N VAL A 350 17.65 -4.53 -15.85
CA VAL A 350 17.89 -3.18 -16.39
C VAL A 350 18.98 -2.47 -15.60
N ALA A 351 19.00 -2.60 -14.27
CA ALA A 351 20.03 -2.00 -13.44
C ALA A 351 21.43 -2.55 -13.73
N VAL A 352 21.57 -3.86 -14.02
CA VAL A 352 22.86 -4.45 -14.39
C VAL A 352 23.45 -3.82 -15.67
N VAL A 353 22.58 -3.35 -16.57
CA VAL A 353 23.01 -2.75 -17.86
C VAL A 353 23.24 -1.25 -17.73
N LEU A 354 22.46 -0.56 -16.88
CA LEU A 354 22.45 0.90 -16.82
C LEU A 354 23.25 1.49 -15.66
N LEU A 355 23.50 0.71 -14.58
CA LEU A 355 24.19 1.15 -13.37
C LEU A 355 25.48 0.36 -13.12
#